data_203e4fca51db36890bd85f436db263ac
#
_entry.id   203e4fca51db36890bd85f436db263ac
#
_cell.length_a   1.000
_cell.length_b   1.000
_cell.length_c   1.000
_cell.angle_alpha   90.00
_cell.angle_beta   90.00
_cell.angle_gamma   90.00
#
_symmetry.space_group_name_H-M   'P 1'
#
loop_
_entity.id
_entity.type
_entity.pdbx_description
1 polymer ?
#
loop_
_entity_poly.entity_id
_entity_poly.type
_entity_poly.pdbx_seq_one_letter_code
_entity_poly.pdbx_strand_id
1 'polypeptide(L)'
;MPPDLDPMSVGKWLIYISCAHVAYCWSRVREATEAGTLGVSAKISTDWGKAHDLVGMISEGLGGWRDHVVCIYTADWRDREDVARVGTRLAEIDAVRTQTLLYKPDAFTYGGTWAGSNPGQVAIYSMKKPYSALVDHPEALAALDGP
;
A
#
# COMPACT_ATOMS: atom_id res chain seq x y z
N MET A 1 11.40 2.15 -4.61
CA MET A 1 11.87 2.48 -3.25
C MET A 1 13.05 3.43 -3.34
N PRO A 2 13.09 4.48 -2.55
CA PRO A 2 14.24 5.38 -2.53
C PRO A 2 15.52 4.63 -2.15
N PRO A 3 16.65 4.91 -2.81
CA PRO A 3 17.87 4.12 -2.62
C PRO A 3 18.56 4.32 -1.26
N ASP A 4 18.23 5.38 -0.54
CA ASP A 4 18.83 5.69 0.75
C ASP A 4 18.05 5.12 1.94
N LEU A 5 16.94 4.41 1.69
CA LEU A 5 16.16 3.79 2.75
C LEU A 5 16.56 2.33 2.94
N ASP A 6 16.48 1.88 4.20
CA ASP A 6 16.78 0.49 4.56
C ASP A 6 15.65 -0.43 4.08
N PRO A 7 15.92 -1.37 3.17
CA PRO A 7 14.88 -2.28 2.66
C PRO A 7 14.20 -3.11 3.75
N MET A 8 14.88 -3.35 4.87
CA MET A 8 14.31 -4.14 5.97
C MET A 8 13.44 -3.30 6.91
N SER A 9 13.50 -1.97 6.79
CA SER A 9 12.71 -1.07 7.62
C SER A 9 11.53 -0.46 6.87
N VAL A 10 11.66 -0.29 5.58
CA VAL A 10 10.64 0.37 4.75
C VAL A 10 9.37 -0.46 4.68
N GLY A 11 8.25 0.22 4.73
CA GLY A 11 6.95 -0.38 4.45
C GLY A 11 6.08 0.57 3.64
N LYS A 12 4.92 0.11 3.26
CA LYS A 12 4.05 0.87 2.39
C LYS A 12 2.58 0.63 2.65
N TRP A 13 1.80 1.69 2.57
CA TRP A 13 0.35 1.60 2.44
C TRP A 13 0.01 1.24 1.00
N LEU A 14 -0.97 0.37 0.82
CA LEU A 14 -1.43 -0.08 -0.49
C LEU A 14 -2.84 0.44 -0.75
N ILE A 15 -3.00 1.18 -1.83
CA ILE A 15 -4.31 1.63 -2.29
C ILE A 15 -4.64 0.88 -3.57
N TYR A 16 -5.68 0.04 -3.51
CA TYR A 16 -6.21 -0.65 -4.68
C TYR A 16 -7.32 0.21 -5.26
N ILE A 17 -7.20 0.56 -6.53
CA ILE A 17 -8.08 1.57 -7.11
C ILE A 17 -8.37 1.27 -8.59
N SER A 18 -9.58 1.61 -9.02
CA SER A 18 -10.01 1.38 -10.39
C SER A 18 -9.37 2.35 -11.37
N CYS A 19 -9.36 1.97 -12.64
CA CYS A 19 -8.91 2.84 -13.73
C CYS A 19 -9.67 4.17 -13.75
N ALA A 20 -10.93 4.17 -13.34
CA ALA A 20 -11.76 5.38 -13.33
C ALA A 20 -11.27 6.41 -12.33
N HIS A 21 -10.61 5.98 -11.24
CA HIS A 21 -10.23 6.86 -10.14
C HIS A 21 -8.73 6.98 -9.94
N VAL A 22 -7.93 6.16 -10.64
CA VAL A 22 -6.49 6.09 -10.37
C VAL A 22 -5.77 7.40 -10.67
N ALA A 23 -6.16 8.10 -11.73
CA ALA A 23 -5.51 9.37 -12.09
C ALA A 23 -5.73 10.42 -11.01
N TYR A 24 -6.95 10.53 -10.48
CA TYR A 24 -7.26 11.44 -9.39
C TYR A 24 -6.49 11.06 -8.13
N CYS A 25 -6.54 9.79 -7.74
CA CYS A 25 -5.82 9.30 -6.57
C CYS A 25 -4.33 9.60 -6.68
N TRP A 26 -3.72 9.26 -7.81
CA TRP A 26 -2.30 9.46 -8.02
C TRP A 26 -1.91 10.94 -7.95
N SER A 27 -2.72 11.82 -8.53
CA SER A 27 -2.44 13.26 -8.47
C SER A 27 -2.45 13.79 -7.03
N ARG A 28 -3.38 13.32 -6.21
CA ARG A 28 -3.46 13.72 -4.80
C ARG A 28 -2.27 13.18 -4.00
N VAL A 29 -1.92 11.93 -4.20
CA VAL A 29 -0.78 11.28 -3.54
C VAL A 29 0.53 11.95 -3.94
N ARG A 30 0.72 12.17 -5.23
CA ARG A 30 1.93 12.79 -5.77
C ARG A 30 2.11 14.20 -5.22
N GLU A 31 1.06 15.00 -5.25
CA GLU A 31 1.09 16.37 -4.74
C GLU A 31 1.49 16.40 -3.26
N ALA A 32 0.87 15.56 -2.44
CA ALA A 32 1.17 15.50 -1.01
C ALA A 32 2.57 14.97 -0.74
N THR A 33 3.05 14.03 -1.54
CA THR A 33 4.41 13.49 -1.41
C THR A 33 5.44 14.56 -1.75
N GLU A 34 5.24 15.29 -2.84
CA GLU A 34 6.14 16.38 -3.26
C GLU A 34 6.15 17.51 -2.24
N ALA A 35 5.02 17.76 -1.58
CA ALA A 35 4.91 18.79 -0.55
C ALA A 35 5.53 18.36 0.79
N GLY A 36 5.90 17.09 0.94
CA GLY A 36 6.47 16.58 2.18
C GLY A 36 5.44 16.33 3.27
N THR A 37 4.17 16.23 2.94
CA THR A 37 3.07 16.07 3.91
C THR A 37 2.52 14.64 3.97
N LEU A 38 3.11 13.71 3.26
CA LEU A 38 2.64 12.33 3.20
C LEU A 38 3.79 11.38 3.59
N GLY A 39 4.10 10.40 2.78
CA GLY A 39 5.19 9.48 3.03
C GLY A 39 6.49 9.97 2.44
N VAL A 40 7.53 9.14 2.54
CA VAL A 40 8.86 9.47 2.03
C VAL A 40 8.96 9.28 0.52
N SER A 41 8.06 8.50 -0.06
CA SER A 41 7.99 8.23 -1.49
C SER A 41 6.66 7.61 -1.83
N ALA A 42 6.32 7.61 -3.11
CA ALA A 42 5.13 6.95 -3.61
C ALA A 42 5.40 6.41 -5.01
N LYS A 43 4.70 5.35 -5.37
CA LYS A 43 4.76 4.84 -6.73
C LYS A 43 3.40 4.29 -7.13
N ILE A 44 3.13 4.31 -8.42
CA ILE A 44 1.94 3.75 -8.99
C ILE A 44 2.32 2.55 -9.86
N SER A 45 1.50 1.53 -9.85
CA SER A 45 1.72 0.36 -10.69
C SER A 45 1.52 0.75 -12.16
N THR A 46 2.60 0.61 -12.93
CA THR A 46 2.59 0.84 -14.38
C THR A 46 2.98 -0.46 -15.09
N ASP A 47 2.88 -1.57 -14.40
CA ASP A 47 3.29 -2.87 -14.90
C ASP A 47 2.46 -3.25 -16.13
N TRP A 48 3.13 -3.36 -17.27
CA TRP A 48 2.50 -3.71 -18.53
C TRP A 48 1.89 -5.11 -18.47
N GLY A 49 2.51 -6.03 -17.75
CA GLY A 49 1.96 -7.37 -17.54
C GLY A 49 0.63 -7.32 -16.83
N LYS A 50 0.50 -6.47 -15.83
CA LYS A 50 -0.75 -6.24 -15.11
C LYS A 50 -1.82 -5.66 -16.03
N ALA A 51 -1.45 -4.76 -16.91
CA ALA A 51 -2.39 -4.18 -17.86
C ALA A 51 -2.96 -5.24 -18.80
N HIS A 52 -2.14 -6.19 -19.20
CA HIS A 52 -2.59 -7.33 -20.01
C HIS A 52 -3.55 -8.23 -19.24
N ASP A 53 -3.22 -8.52 -18.00
CA ASP A 53 -4.09 -9.30 -17.11
C ASP A 53 -5.43 -8.60 -16.92
N LEU A 54 -5.39 -7.27 -16.75
CA LEU A 54 -6.60 -6.46 -16.62
C LEU A 54 -7.49 -6.60 -17.85
N VAL A 55 -6.92 -6.55 -19.04
CA VAL A 55 -7.69 -6.68 -20.28
C VAL A 55 -8.37 -8.05 -20.34
N GLY A 56 -7.65 -9.11 -19.98
CA GLY A 56 -8.22 -10.45 -19.91
C GLY A 56 -9.34 -10.56 -18.88
N MET A 57 -9.14 -9.99 -17.71
CA MET A 57 -10.13 -10.02 -16.65
C MET A 57 -11.39 -9.24 -17.00
N ILE A 58 -11.24 -8.10 -17.65
CA ILE A 58 -12.36 -7.29 -18.13
C ILE A 58 -13.16 -8.09 -19.14
N SER A 59 -12.48 -8.76 -20.08
CA SER A 59 -13.14 -9.58 -21.10
C SER A 59 -13.93 -10.73 -20.48
N GLU A 60 -13.47 -11.23 -19.35
CA GLU A 60 -14.15 -12.31 -18.63
C GLU A 60 -15.21 -11.78 -17.66
N GLY A 61 -15.38 -10.48 -17.55
CA GLY A 61 -16.33 -9.87 -16.64
C GLY A 61 -15.88 -9.87 -15.18
N LEU A 62 -14.60 -10.02 -14.92
CA LEU A 62 -14.05 -10.13 -13.56
C LEU A 62 -13.69 -8.80 -12.94
N GLY A 63 -13.97 -7.68 -13.60
CA GLY A 63 -13.77 -6.36 -13.02
C GLY A 63 -12.33 -5.99 -12.75
N GLY A 64 -11.39 -6.52 -13.53
CA GLY A 64 -9.97 -6.27 -13.39
C GLY A 64 -9.57 -4.81 -13.55
N TRP A 65 -10.48 -3.98 -14.02
CA TRP A 65 -10.32 -2.55 -14.16
C TRP A 65 -10.03 -1.82 -12.84
N ARG A 66 -10.13 -2.50 -11.70
CA ARG A 66 -9.83 -1.90 -10.39
C ARG A 66 -8.45 -2.30 -9.86
N ASP A 67 -7.61 -2.92 -10.66
CA ASP A 67 -6.38 -3.54 -10.18
C ASP A 67 -5.13 -2.67 -10.31
N HIS A 68 -5.30 -1.36 -10.32
CA HIS A 68 -4.17 -0.47 -10.11
C HIS A 68 -3.84 -0.44 -8.63
N VAL A 69 -2.56 -0.35 -8.30
CA VAL A 69 -2.12 -0.18 -6.93
C VAL A 69 -1.23 1.04 -6.82
N VAL A 70 -1.53 1.88 -5.82
CA VAL A 70 -0.69 3.02 -5.46
C VAL A 70 -0.03 2.66 -4.14
N CYS A 71 1.29 2.74 -4.11
CA CYS A 71 2.09 2.41 -2.92
C CYS A 71 2.62 3.70 -2.31
N ILE A 72 2.41 3.89 -1.01
CA ILE A 72 2.90 5.05 -0.28
C ILE A 72 3.84 4.56 0.80
N TYR A 73 5.13 4.90 0.67
CA TYR A 73 6.19 4.37 1.51
C TYR A 73 6.39 5.20 2.77
N THR A 74 6.66 4.50 3.88
CA THR A 74 7.17 5.11 5.11
C THR A 74 8.56 4.55 5.39
N ALA A 75 9.38 5.29 6.13
CA ALA A 75 10.78 4.94 6.31
C ALA A 75 10.97 3.72 7.22
N ASP A 76 10.11 3.55 8.21
CA ASP A 76 10.26 2.48 9.20
C ASP A 76 8.90 1.99 9.69
N TRP A 77 8.62 0.71 9.40
CA TRP A 77 7.34 0.09 9.80
C TRP A 77 7.18 0.00 11.32
N ARG A 78 8.28 0.08 12.08
CA ARG A 78 8.23 0.05 13.54
C ARG A 78 7.79 1.38 14.14
N ASP A 79 7.89 2.46 13.38
CA ASP A 79 7.41 3.79 13.79
C ASP A 79 5.89 3.87 13.53
N ARG A 80 5.11 3.30 14.47
CA ARG A 80 3.67 3.21 14.36
C ARG A 80 2.98 4.58 14.25
N GLU A 81 3.54 5.59 14.89
CA GLU A 81 2.98 6.95 14.82
C GLU A 81 3.06 7.49 13.40
N ASP A 82 4.21 7.32 12.75
CA ASP A 82 4.40 7.78 11.38
C ASP A 82 3.54 6.98 10.40
N VAL A 83 3.47 5.66 10.57
CA VAL A 83 2.64 4.80 9.74
C VAL A 83 1.16 5.23 9.83
N ALA A 84 0.67 5.44 11.05
CA ALA A 84 -0.72 5.87 11.27
C ALA A 84 -0.98 7.26 10.72
N ARG A 85 -0.04 8.18 10.88
CA ARG A 85 -0.14 9.54 10.35
C ARG A 85 -0.35 9.52 8.83
N VAL A 86 0.45 8.73 8.14
CA VAL A 86 0.35 8.63 6.67
C VAL A 86 -1.00 8.01 6.27
N GLY A 87 -1.43 6.96 6.95
CA GLY A 87 -2.72 6.32 6.67
C GLY A 87 -3.89 7.30 6.84
N THR A 88 -3.90 8.04 7.94
CA THR A 88 -4.93 9.06 8.20
C THR A 88 -4.87 10.16 7.15
N ARG A 89 -3.67 10.59 6.78
CA ARG A 89 -3.49 11.64 5.78
C ARG A 89 -4.01 11.21 4.41
N LEU A 90 -3.86 9.94 4.05
CA LEU A 90 -4.40 9.41 2.79
C LEU A 90 -5.92 9.57 2.72
N ALA A 91 -6.59 9.36 3.84
CA ALA A 91 -8.04 9.59 3.91
C ALA A 91 -8.37 11.09 3.79
N GLU A 92 -7.59 11.94 4.45
CA GLU A 92 -7.80 13.39 4.43
C GLU A 92 -7.66 13.99 3.03
N ILE A 93 -6.73 13.48 2.22
CA ILE A 93 -6.53 13.97 0.85
C ILE A 93 -7.45 13.27 -0.15
N ASP A 94 -8.41 12.49 0.34
CA ASP A 94 -9.43 11.83 -0.49
C ASP A 94 -8.83 10.84 -1.51
N ALA A 95 -7.75 10.17 -1.12
CA ALA A 95 -7.08 9.20 -1.99
C ALA A 95 -7.63 7.79 -1.86
N VAL A 96 -8.38 7.49 -0.80
CA VAL A 96 -8.83 6.13 -0.48
C VAL A 96 -10.27 5.92 -0.94
N ARG A 97 -10.52 4.80 -1.63
CA ARG A 97 -11.86 4.42 -2.11
C ARG A 97 -12.34 3.10 -1.52
N THR A 98 -11.51 2.44 -0.71
CA THR A 98 -11.85 1.15 -0.09
C THR A 98 -12.25 1.35 1.36
N GLN A 99 -12.87 0.32 1.96
CA GLN A 99 -13.24 0.35 3.38
C GLN A 99 -12.03 0.14 4.27
N THR A 100 -10.99 -0.51 3.76
CA THR A 100 -9.82 -0.89 4.54
C THR A 100 -8.54 -0.55 3.75
N LEU A 101 -7.57 0.02 4.45
CA LEU A 101 -6.20 0.18 3.96
C LEU A 101 -5.32 -0.90 4.58
N LEU A 102 -4.41 -1.46 3.78
CA LEU A 102 -3.45 -2.45 4.24
C LEU A 102 -2.04 -1.91 4.14
N TYR A 103 -1.21 -2.21 5.15
CA TYR A 103 0.18 -1.80 5.20
C TYR A 103 1.07 -3.04 5.20
N LYS A 104 2.03 -3.07 4.27
CA LYS A 104 2.92 -4.21 4.07
C LYS A 104 4.38 -3.77 4.16
N PRO A 105 5.21 -4.46 4.97
CA PRO A 105 6.65 -4.17 4.96
C PRO A 105 7.31 -4.73 3.72
N ASP A 106 8.29 -4.01 3.19
CA ASP A 106 9.04 -4.49 2.02
C ASP A 106 9.86 -5.74 2.33
N ALA A 107 10.21 -5.96 3.59
CA ALA A 107 10.91 -7.17 4.02
C ALA A 107 10.19 -8.45 3.59
N PHE A 108 8.86 -8.46 3.60
CA PHE A 108 8.09 -9.61 3.14
C PHE A 108 8.25 -9.85 1.63
N THR A 109 8.41 -8.80 0.86
CA THR A 109 8.63 -8.92 -0.57
C THR A 109 9.97 -9.58 -0.87
N TYR A 110 11.02 -9.16 -0.16
CA TYR A 110 12.37 -9.67 -0.38
C TYR A 110 12.59 -11.03 0.25
N GLY A 111 11.89 -11.33 1.34
CA GLY A 111 12.06 -12.59 2.06
C GLY A 111 11.56 -13.82 1.32
N GLY A 112 10.67 -13.65 0.36
CA GLY A 112 10.12 -14.72 -0.45
C GLY A 112 9.19 -15.68 0.27
N THR A 113 9.28 -15.79 1.58
CA THR A 113 8.48 -16.70 2.39
C THR A 113 6.97 -16.49 2.24
N TRP A 114 6.58 -15.27 2.04
CA TRP A 114 5.18 -14.89 1.95
C TRP A 114 4.69 -14.73 0.52
N ALA A 115 5.55 -14.99 -0.46
CA ALA A 115 5.26 -14.70 -1.86
C ALA A 115 4.02 -15.42 -2.40
N GLY A 116 3.70 -16.60 -1.90
CA GLY A 116 2.52 -17.35 -2.31
C GLY A 116 1.35 -17.23 -1.34
N SER A 117 1.48 -16.40 -0.31
CA SER A 117 0.47 -16.29 0.73
C SER A 117 -0.69 -15.39 0.31
N ASN A 118 -1.81 -15.56 0.99
CA ASN A 118 -2.96 -14.67 0.85
C ASN A 118 -2.51 -13.23 1.13
N PRO A 119 -2.80 -12.27 0.23
CA PRO A 119 -2.38 -10.88 0.43
C PRO A 119 -2.77 -10.29 1.79
N GLY A 120 -3.89 -10.71 2.35
CA GLY A 120 -4.31 -10.25 3.67
C GLY A 120 -3.41 -10.73 4.80
N GLN A 121 -2.64 -11.79 4.58
CA GLN A 121 -1.75 -12.35 5.59
C GLN A 121 -0.39 -11.66 5.65
N VAL A 122 -0.02 -10.91 4.61
CA VAL A 122 1.27 -10.20 4.58
C VAL A 122 1.18 -8.77 5.11
N ALA A 123 -0.03 -8.29 5.38
CA ALA A 123 -0.20 -6.97 5.98
C ALA A 123 0.08 -7.05 7.48
N ILE A 124 0.89 -6.12 7.99
CA ILE A 124 1.17 -6.05 9.43
C ILE A 124 0.29 -5.05 10.16
N TYR A 125 -0.23 -4.07 9.43
CA TYR A 125 -1.19 -3.10 9.96
C TYR A 125 -2.33 -2.91 8.97
N SER A 126 -3.46 -2.46 9.49
CA SER A 126 -4.58 -2.02 8.67
C SER A 126 -5.26 -0.82 9.32
N MET A 127 -6.00 -0.07 8.53
CA MET A 127 -6.88 0.99 9.01
C MET A 127 -8.22 0.84 8.29
N LYS A 128 -9.29 0.86 9.06
CA LYS A 128 -10.65 0.81 8.53
C LYS A 128 -11.29 2.18 8.62
N LYS A 129 -12.21 2.46 7.72
CA LYS A 129 -12.98 3.70 7.75
C LYS A 129 -13.60 3.88 9.14
N PRO A 130 -13.45 5.03 9.81
CA PRO A 130 -12.98 6.34 9.33
C PRO A 130 -11.47 6.59 9.40
N TYR A 131 -10.63 5.56 9.45
CA TYR A 131 -9.17 5.64 9.40
C TYR A 131 -8.57 6.43 10.57
N SER A 132 -9.10 6.21 11.77
CA SER A 132 -8.67 6.92 12.97
C SER A 132 -7.73 6.12 13.85
N ALA A 133 -7.61 4.82 13.61
CA ALA A 133 -6.78 3.95 14.45
C ALA A 133 -6.07 2.89 13.62
N LEU A 134 -4.79 2.68 13.96
CA LEU A 134 -3.99 1.62 13.37
C LEU A 134 -4.29 0.30 14.07
N VAL A 135 -4.55 -0.75 13.30
CA VAL A 135 -4.83 -2.09 13.83
C VAL A 135 -3.64 -2.99 13.52
N ASP A 136 -3.08 -3.62 14.55
CA ASP A 136 -1.98 -4.56 14.40
C ASP A 136 -2.49 -5.92 13.94
N HIS A 137 -1.68 -6.60 13.14
CA HIS A 137 -1.90 -7.98 12.73
C HIS A 137 -0.82 -8.84 13.39
N PRO A 138 -1.08 -9.42 14.57
CA PRO A 138 -0.02 -10.02 15.41
C PRO A 138 0.76 -11.15 14.73
N GLU A 139 0.08 -11.98 13.95
CA GLU A 139 0.75 -13.11 13.29
C GLU A 139 1.78 -12.64 12.27
N ALA A 140 1.42 -11.62 11.48
CA ALA A 140 2.33 -11.06 10.49
C ALA A 140 3.47 -10.31 11.17
N LEU A 141 3.20 -9.57 12.24
CA LEU A 141 4.23 -8.88 13.02
C LEU A 141 5.23 -9.86 13.63
N ALA A 142 4.74 -10.99 14.15
CA ALA A 142 5.60 -12.02 14.73
C ALA A 142 6.54 -12.61 13.68
N ALA A 143 6.11 -12.70 12.44
CA ALA A 143 6.95 -13.21 11.35
C ALA A 143 8.14 -12.28 11.04
N LEU A 144 8.00 -10.99 11.29
CA LEU A 144 9.09 -10.02 11.10
C LEU A 144 10.14 -10.11 12.19
N ASP A 145 9.73 -10.45 13.41
CA ASP A 145 10.64 -10.56 14.54
C ASP A 145 11.50 -11.84 14.45
N GLY A 146 11.16 -12.73 13.50
CA GLY A 146 11.94 -13.87 13.10
C GLY A 146 11.98 -14.97 14.13
N PRO A 147 12.56 -16.13 13.81
CA PRO A 147 12.78 -17.14 14.81
C PRO A 147 13.92 -16.74 15.71
#